data_c48ee480f36f4ee2f49524b3d613f388
#
_entry.id   c48ee480f36f4ee2f49524b3d613f388
#
_cell.length_a   1.000
_cell.length_b   1.000
_cell.length_c   1.000
_cell.angle_alpha   90.00
_cell.angle_beta   90.00
_cell.angle_gamma   90.00
#
_symmetry.space_group_name_H-M   'P 1'
#
loop_
_entity.id
_entity.type
_entity.pdbx_description
1 polymer ?
#
loop_
_entity_poly.entity_id
_entity_poly.type
_entity_poly.pdbx_seq_one_letter_code
_entity_poly.pdbx_strand_id
1 'polypeptide(L)'
;MPRPLKAAHLPTDQHVTSLAALGRLVRAERVASGLRIDDAAALCGVSVDLLSRLENGRSGVATDRLLKVLDALGLVMLVVGKAKLPKALSAIANREEPPAG
;
A
#
# COMPACT_ATOMS: atom_id res chain seq x y z
N MET A 1 -9.76 19.81 5.91
CA MET A 1 -9.75 19.34 5.50
C MET A 1 -9.19 18.61 4.88
N PRO A 2 -8.94 18.38 4.55
CA PRO A 2 -8.68 17.70 3.69
C PRO A 2 -8.29 16.54 3.66
N ARG A 3 -8.28 15.90 3.88
CA ARG A 3 -8.03 14.87 3.82
C ARG A 3 -8.85 14.01 3.10
N PRO A 4 -9.91 14.11 2.69
CA PRO A 4 -10.71 13.25 1.86
C PRO A 4 -10.05 12.81 0.58
N LEU A 5 -9.06 13.51 0.20
CA LEU A 5 -8.35 13.16 -0.99
C LEU A 5 -7.76 11.79 -0.95
N LYS A 6 -7.31 11.38 0.21
CA LYS A 6 -6.68 10.08 0.30
C LYS A 6 -7.67 8.99 0.01
N ALA A 7 -8.82 9.08 0.58
CA ALA A 7 -9.82 8.06 0.35
C ALA A 7 -10.19 7.96 -1.11
N ALA A 8 -10.22 9.08 -1.78
CA ALA A 8 -10.62 9.08 -3.17
C ALA A 8 -9.62 8.36 -4.05
N HIS A 9 -8.37 8.29 -3.65
CA HIS A 9 -7.37 7.66 -4.49
C HIS A 9 -7.27 6.17 -4.29
N LEU A 10 -7.62 5.70 -3.13
CA LEU A 10 -7.36 4.32 -2.80
C LEU A 10 -8.07 3.29 -3.67
N PRO A 11 -9.34 3.47 -4.00
CA PRO A 11 -10.04 2.41 -4.73
C PRO A 11 -9.42 2.04 -6.05
N THR A 12 -8.87 3.00 -6.76
CA THR A 12 -8.29 2.68 -8.06
C THR A 12 -6.93 2.08 -7.95
N ASP A 13 -6.24 2.32 -6.84
CA ASP A 13 -4.89 1.85 -6.66
C ASP A 13 -4.79 0.49 -6.03
N GLN A 14 -5.89 -0.04 -5.54
CA GLN A 14 -5.86 -1.28 -4.78
C GLN A 14 -5.61 -2.52 -5.62
N HIS A 15 -5.85 -2.44 -6.92
CA HIS A 15 -5.59 -3.55 -7.82
C HIS A 15 -4.18 -3.39 -8.40
N VAL A 16 -3.23 -4.06 -7.78
CA VAL A 16 -1.82 -3.92 -8.12
C VAL A 16 -1.45 -4.89 -9.23
N THR A 17 -1.02 -4.37 -10.36
CA THR A 17 -0.62 -5.20 -11.49
C THR A 17 0.82 -4.95 -11.91
N SER A 18 1.54 -4.09 -11.22
CA SER A 18 2.94 -3.80 -11.57
C SER A 18 3.71 -3.41 -10.34
N LEU A 19 5.03 -3.52 -10.43
CA LEU A 19 5.87 -3.07 -9.34
C LEU A 19 5.76 -1.57 -9.13
N ALA A 20 5.57 -0.82 -10.21
CA ALA A 20 5.41 0.61 -10.09
C ALA A 20 4.15 0.96 -9.29
N ALA A 21 3.05 0.25 -9.57
CA ALA A 21 1.82 0.49 -8.83
C ALA A 21 1.98 0.14 -7.35
N LEU A 22 2.64 -0.98 -7.08
CA LEU A 22 2.89 -1.37 -5.70
C LEU A 22 3.74 -0.33 -4.97
N GLY A 23 4.79 0.13 -5.63
CA GLY A 23 5.66 1.12 -5.03
C GLY A 23 4.93 2.42 -4.70
N ARG A 24 4.03 2.83 -5.58
CA ARG A 24 3.24 4.04 -5.33
C ARG A 24 2.35 3.89 -4.11
N LEU A 25 1.75 2.72 -3.92
CA LEU A 25 0.92 2.49 -2.74
C LEU A 25 1.75 2.53 -1.47
N VAL A 26 2.91 1.90 -1.50
CA VAL A 26 3.79 1.90 -0.33
C VAL A 26 4.23 3.32 0.00
N ARG A 27 4.63 4.07 -1.01
CA ARG A 27 5.07 5.44 -0.80
C ARG A 27 3.92 6.32 -0.29
N ALA A 28 2.74 6.15 -0.86
CA ALA A 28 1.59 6.94 -0.44
C ALA A 28 1.26 6.69 1.03
N GLU A 29 1.33 5.45 1.45
CA GLU A 29 1.05 5.12 2.84
C GLU A 29 2.13 5.69 3.76
N ARG A 30 3.39 5.60 3.36
CA ARG A 30 4.47 6.17 4.15
C ARG A 30 4.30 7.68 4.31
N VAL A 31 4.03 8.37 3.21
CA VAL A 31 3.86 9.81 3.22
C VAL A 31 2.64 10.21 4.05
N ALA A 32 1.56 9.46 3.89
CA ALA A 32 0.34 9.73 4.66
C ALA A 32 0.57 9.54 6.15
N SER A 33 1.50 8.66 6.52
CA SER A 33 1.83 8.44 7.92
C SER A 33 2.84 9.46 8.45
N GLY A 34 3.28 10.38 7.62
CA GLY A 34 4.24 11.39 8.04
C GLY A 34 5.65 10.90 8.24
N LEU A 35 5.99 9.77 7.66
CA LEU A 35 7.31 9.16 7.86
C LEU A 35 8.27 9.52 6.74
N ARG A 36 9.48 9.89 7.13
CA ARG A 36 10.56 10.01 6.17
C ARG A 36 11.01 8.61 5.79
N ILE A 37 11.68 8.50 4.66
CA ILE A 37 12.05 7.19 4.16
C ILE A 37 13.00 6.46 5.12
N ASP A 38 13.92 7.18 5.76
CA ASP A 38 14.82 6.54 6.68
C ASP A 38 14.10 6.06 7.95
N ASP A 39 13.13 6.84 8.42
CA ASP A 39 12.34 6.44 9.59
C ASP A 39 11.47 5.22 9.24
N ALA A 40 10.89 5.23 8.07
CA ALA A 40 10.06 4.10 7.65
C ALA A 40 10.88 2.84 7.46
N ALA A 41 12.07 2.95 6.89
CA ALA A 41 12.94 1.80 6.72
C ALA A 41 13.30 1.20 8.06
N ALA A 42 13.60 2.05 9.05
CA ALA A 42 13.90 1.57 10.39
C ALA A 42 12.70 0.88 11.01
N LEU A 43 11.53 1.45 10.84
CA LEU A 43 10.31 0.85 11.35
C LEU A 43 10.04 -0.51 10.73
N CYS A 44 10.28 -0.63 9.43
CA CYS A 44 10.05 -1.88 8.72
C CYS A 44 11.16 -2.91 8.92
N GLY A 45 12.29 -2.50 9.47
CA GLY A 45 13.41 -3.41 9.65
C GLY A 45 14.12 -3.72 8.36
N VAL A 46 14.17 -2.78 7.42
CA VAL A 46 14.85 -2.95 6.14
C VAL A 46 15.77 -1.77 5.90
N SER A 47 16.61 -1.88 4.89
CA SER A 47 17.50 -0.76 4.55
C SER A 47 16.74 0.32 3.80
N VAL A 48 17.28 1.55 3.86
CA VAL A 48 16.72 2.65 3.07
C VAL A 48 16.77 2.32 1.59
N ASP A 49 17.86 1.69 1.15
CA ASP A 49 18.00 1.32 -0.24
C ASP A 49 16.89 0.36 -0.67
N LEU A 50 16.59 -0.62 0.15
CA LEU A 50 15.55 -1.58 -0.19
C LEU A 50 14.19 -0.88 -0.29
N LEU A 51 13.89 -0.03 0.69
CA LEU A 51 12.60 0.67 0.66
C LEU A 51 12.51 1.62 -0.53
N SER A 52 13.60 2.31 -0.82
CA SER A 52 13.63 3.19 -1.98
C SER A 52 13.40 2.42 -3.28
N ARG A 53 14.03 1.27 -3.42
CA ARG A 53 13.84 0.45 -4.61
C ARG A 53 12.40 -0.01 -4.74
N LEU A 54 11.82 -0.41 -3.63
CA LEU A 54 10.42 -0.85 -3.63
C LEU A 54 9.50 0.30 -4.06
N GLU A 55 9.69 1.47 -3.47
CA GLU A 55 8.83 2.62 -3.79
C GLU A 55 8.98 3.07 -5.23
N ASN A 56 10.13 2.84 -5.82
CA ASN A 56 10.36 3.22 -7.21
C ASN A 56 10.04 2.10 -8.20
N GLY A 57 9.44 1.04 -7.74
CA GLY A 57 8.98 -0.03 -8.61
C GLY A 57 10.10 -0.87 -9.22
N ARG A 58 11.23 -0.95 -8.55
CA ARG A 58 12.35 -1.71 -9.07
C ARG A 58 12.25 -3.16 -8.66
N SER A 59 12.75 -4.03 -9.52
CA SER A 59 12.73 -5.46 -9.25
C SER A 59 13.81 -5.84 -8.23
N GLY A 60 13.79 -7.08 -7.80
CA GLY A 60 14.84 -7.60 -6.94
C GLY A 60 14.61 -7.43 -5.45
N VAL A 61 13.42 -7.01 -5.05
CA VAL A 61 13.08 -6.95 -3.63
C VAL A 61 12.54 -8.32 -3.22
N ALA A 62 13.15 -8.92 -2.21
CA ALA A 62 12.72 -10.24 -1.75
C ALA A 62 11.30 -10.17 -1.20
N THR A 63 10.53 -11.23 -1.48
CA THR A 63 9.13 -11.26 -1.10
C THR A 63 8.93 -11.14 0.40
N ASP A 64 9.79 -11.78 1.19
CA ASP A 64 9.67 -11.72 2.64
C ASP A 64 9.90 -10.30 3.15
N ARG A 65 10.80 -9.55 2.51
CA ARG A 65 11.03 -8.16 2.89
C ARG A 65 9.84 -7.29 2.49
N LEU A 66 9.27 -7.57 1.33
CA LEU A 66 8.06 -6.87 0.90
C LEU A 66 6.95 -7.04 1.92
N LEU A 67 6.72 -8.26 2.37
CA LEU A 67 5.66 -8.52 3.33
C LEU A 67 5.92 -7.80 4.66
N LYS A 68 7.19 -7.72 5.07
CA LYS A 68 7.53 -6.98 6.27
C LYS A 68 7.18 -5.50 6.13
N VAL A 69 7.49 -4.91 4.99
CA VAL A 69 7.21 -3.51 4.75
C VAL A 69 5.70 -3.25 4.79
N LEU A 70 4.94 -4.09 4.09
CA LEU A 70 3.49 -3.92 4.07
C LEU A 70 2.91 -3.97 5.47
N ASP A 71 3.31 -4.98 6.22
CA ASP A 71 2.80 -5.16 7.57
C ASP A 71 3.15 -3.98 8.47
N ALA A 72 4.41 -3.55 8.42
CA ALA A 72 4.85 -2.47 9.29
C ALA A 72 4.19 -1.15 8.98
N LEU A 73 3.82 -0.93 7.71
CA LEU A 73 3.14 0.31 7.31
C LEU A 73 1.63 0.21 7.41
N GLY A 74 1.11 -0.91 7.88
CA GLY A 74 -0.32 -1.07 8.03
C GLY A 74 -1.06 -1.40 6.75
N LEU A 75 -0.35 -1.95 5.77
CA LEU A 75 -0.95 -2.36 4.51
C LEU A 75 -1.25 -3.85 4.53
N VAL A 76 -2.32 -4.23 3.87
CA VAL A 76 -2.74 -5.62 3.79
C VAL A 76 -2.73 -6.05 2.34
N MET A 77 -2.16 -7.21 2.09
CA MET A 77 -2.18 -7.81 0.76
C MET A 77 -3.31 -8.83 0.71
N LEU A 78 -4.17 -8.72 -0.29
CA LEU A 78 -5.23 -9.67 -0.51
C LEU A 78 -5.00 -10.36 -1.84
N VAL A 79 -5.04 -11.69 -1.83
CA VAL A 79 -4.84 -12.48 -3.04
C VAL A 79 -6.14 -13.20 -3.33
N VAL A 80 -6.76 -12.88 -4.45
CA VAL A 80 -8.05 -13.47 -4.82
C VAL A 80 -8.00 -13.88 -6.28
N GLY A 81 -8.87 -14.83 -6.65
CA GLY A 81 -8.99 -15.18 -8.06
C GLY A 81 -9.52 -14.01 -8.85
N LYS A 82 -9.10 -13.88 -10.10
CA LYS A 82 -9.52 -12.76 -10.93
C LYS A 82 -11.03 -12.63 -11.03
N ALA A 83 -11.72 -13.75 -11.08
CA ALA A 83 -13.16 -13.72 -11.23
C ALA A 83 -13.86 -13.09 -10.04
N LYS A 84 -13.20 -13.08 -8.89
CA LYS A 84 -13.78 -12.52 -7.68
C LYS A 84 -13.33 -11.08 -7.40
N LEU A 85 -12.49 -10.54 -8.26
CA LEU A 85 -11.95 -9.21 -8.02
C LEU A 85 -13.02 -8.13 -7.94
N PRO A 86 -14.02 -8.07 -8.82
CA PRO A 86 -15.02 -7.01 -8.72
C PRO A 86 -15.74 -7.02 -7.37
N LYS A 87 -16.06 -8.19 -6.88
CA LYS A 87 -16.70 -8.31 -5.58
C LYS A 87 -15.79 -7.87 -4.45
N ALA A 88 -14.51 -8.28 -4.52
CA ALA A 88 -13.56 -7.91 -3.49
C ALA A 88 -13.38 -6.40 -3.43
N LEU A 89 -13.23 -5.75 -4.58
CA LEU A 89 -13.08 -4.31 -4.62
C LEU A 89 -14.33 -3.61 -4.11
N SER A 90 -15.49 -4.11 -4.47
CA SER A 90 -16.74 -3.54 -4.01
C SER A 90 -16.87 -3.66 -2.50
N ALA A 91 -16.52 -4.79 -1.96
CA ALA A 91 -16.59 -5.00 -0.52
C ALA A 91 -15.64 -4.06 0.24
N ILE A 92 -14.45 -3.85 -0.30
CA ILE A 92 -13.50 -2.94 0.31
C ILE A 92 -14.03 -1.52 0.28
N ALA A 93 -14.56 -1.09 -0.86
CA ALA A 93 -15.10 0.24 -0.99
C ALA A 93 -16.28 0.47 -0.04
N ASN A 94 -17.14 -0.54 0.09
CA ASN A 94 -18.28 -0.42 0.97
C ASN A 94 -17.85 -0.30 2.43
N ARG A 95 -16.79 -0.99 2.79
CA ARG A 95 -16.35 -0.95 4.17
C ARG A 95 -15.66 0.35 4.53
N GLU A 96 -15.23 1.10 3.55
CA GLU A 96 -14.62 2.38 3.81
C GLU A 96 -15.63 3.47 4.05
N GLU A 97 -16.88 3.23 3.74
CA GLU A 97 -17.88 4.22 3.99
C GLU A 97 -18.09 4.35 5.49
N PRO A 98 -18.20 5.58 5.98
CA PRO A 98 -18.43 5.73 7.41
C PRO A 98 -19.80 5.21 7.76
N PRO A 99 -19.93 4.70 8.95
CA PRO A 99 -21.26 4.27 9.40
C PRO A 99 -22.21 5.43 9.39
N ALA A 100 -23.44 5.11 9.17
CA ALA A 100 -24.46 6.13 9.05
C ALA A 100 -24.64 6.93 10.32
N GLY A 101 -24.37 6.49 11.37
CA GLY A 101 -24.60 7.22 12.61
C GLY A 101 -23.53 8.21 12.93
#